data_83d12879abd974bebd432896c0b21ba5
#
_entry.id   83d12879abd974bebd432896c0b21ba5
#
_cell.length_a   1.000
_cell.length_b   1.000
_cell.length_c   1.000
_cell.angle_alpha   90.00
_cell.angle_beta   90.00
_cell.angle_gamma   90.00
#
_symmetry.space_group_name_H-M   'P 1'
#
loop_
_entity.id
_entity.type
_entity.pdbx_description
1 polymer ?
#
loop_
_entity_poly.entity_id
_entity_poly.type
_entity_poly.pdbx_seq_one_letter_code
_entity_poly.pdbx_strand_id
1 'polypeptide(L)'
;MSVLASLKFSNIKKPTHLAPILIRRNKLIKKLVEQIELATALSEGRSYTPTRLRYYKDAETGVTRSIEAPKRVKTWWWTSDTGRICVNLRYGSKHLSFGKGKSCVEVETGEQLITTLNLLKKAVEAGELDTEIEVASGALKANFSS
;
A
#
# COMPACT_ATOMS: atom_id res chain seq x y z
N MET A 1 18.52 -28.17 -35.61
CA MET A 1 17.62 -28.03 -34.46
C MET A 1 17.04 -26.65 -34.39
N SER A 2 15.77 -26.57 -34.12
CA SER A 2 15.10 -25.29 -33.95
C SER A 2 15.38 -24.72 -32.55
N VAL A 3 15.72 -23.43 -32.47
CA VAL A 3 15.86 -22.72 -31.18
C VAL A 3 14.55 -22.76 -30.39
N LEU A 4 13.42 -22.77 -31.12
CA LEU A 4 12.10 -22.82 -30.49
C LEU A 4 11.84 -24.10 -29.69
N ALA A 5 12.55 -25.18 -30.00
CA ALA A 5 12.40 -26.44 -29.29
C ALA A 5 12.80 -26.34 -27.80
N SER A 6 13.61 -25.34 -27.44
CA SER A 6 13.99 -25.13 -26.03
C SER A 6 12.96 -24.32 -25.24
N LEU A 7 11.91 -23.82 -25.89
CA LEU A 7 10.90 -22.98 -25.26
C LEU A 7 9.63 -23.78 -24.96
N LYS A 8 9.02 -23.49 -23.83
CA LYS A 8 7.74 -24.09 -23.46
C LYS A 8 6.60 -23.17 -23.92
N PHE A 9 5.89 -23.59 -24.92
CA PHE A 9 4.76 -22.81 -25.43
C PHE A 9 3.48 -23.13 -24.67
N SER A 10 2.63 -22.15 -24.58
CA SER A 10 1.37 -22.24 -23.84
C SER A 10 0.31 -21.46 -24.59
N ASN A 11 -0.94 -21.80 -24.39
CA ASN A 11 -2.08 -21.04 -24.91
C ASN A 11 -2.67 -20.09 -23.87
N ILE A 12 -1.93 -19.84 -22.79
CA ILE A 12 -2.36 -18.91 -21.75
C ILE A 12 -2.39 -17.49 -22.34
N LYS A 13 -3.52 -16.82 -22.17
CA LYS A 13 -3.68 -15.44 -22.63
C LYS A 13 -3.47 -14.48 -21.46
N LYS A 14 -2.89 -13.33 -21.74
CA LYS A 14 -2.75 -12.27 -20.73
C LYS A 14 -4.15 -11.80 -20.35
N PRO A 15 -4.50 -11.76 -19.05
CA PRO A 15 -5.78 -11.21 -18.63
C PRO A 15 -5.89 -9.74 -19.04
N THR A 16 -7.04 -9.37 -19.62
CA THR A 16 -7.30 -7.96 -19.96
C THR A 16 -7.74 -7.16 -18.75
N HIS A 17 -8.33 -7.84 -17.76
CA HIS A 17 -8.78 -7.22 -16.53
C HIS A 17 -8.43 -8.09 -15.34
N LEU A 18 -7.91 -7.45 -14.28
CA LEU A 18 -7.74 -8.12 -13.00
C LEU A 18 -9.05 -8.04 -12.23
N ALA A 19 -9.31 -9.03 -11.38
CA ALA A 19 -10.44 -8.96 -10.46
C ALA A 19 -10.30 -7.70 -9.60
N PRO A 20 -11.40 -6.98 -9.33
CA PRO A 20 -11.33 -5.74 -8.55
C PRO A 20 -10.61 -5.87 -7.22
N ILE A 21 -10.80 -6.99 -6.52
CA ILE A 21 -10.12 -7.20 -5.23
C ILE A 21 -8.60 -7.28 -5.39
N LEU A 22 -8.11 -7.85 -6.47
CA LEU A 22 -6.67 -7.93 -6.73
C LEU A 22 -6.08 -6.55 -6.99
N ILE A 23 -6.80 -5.70 -7.70
CA ILE A 23 -6.39 -4.31 -7.94
C ILE A 23 -6.30 -3.58 -6.60
N ARG A 24 -7.29 -3.77 -5.73
CA ARG A 24 -7.34 -3.14 -4.41
C ARG A 24 -6.23 -3.64 -3.50
N ARG A 25 -5.97 -4.96 -3.49
CA ARG A 25 -4.84 -5.53 -2.74
C ARG A 25 -3.53 -4.91 -3.20
N ASN A 26 -3.30 -4.86 -4.50
CA ASN A 26 -2.06 -4.34 -5.08
C ASN A 26 -1.86 -2.86 -4.74
N LYS A 27 -2.93 -2.07 -4.77
CA LYS A 27 -2.89 -0.66 -4.38
C LYS A 27 -2.45 -0.51 -2.92
N LEU A 28 -3.01 -1.32 -2.03
CA LEU A 28 -2.68 -1.27 -0.61
C LEU A 28 -1.26 -1.79 -0.35
N ILE A 29 -0.87 -2.88 -1.01
CA ILE A 29 0.48 -3.44 -0.89
C ILE A 29 1.53 -2.41 -1.30
N LYS A 30 1.30 -1.69 -2.39
CA LYS A 30 2.21 -0.64 -2.84
C LYS A 30 2.41 0.43 -1.76
N LYS A 31 1.34 0.83 -1.10
CA LYS A 31 1.41 1.80 0.00
C LYS A 31 2.10 1.22 1.22
N LEU A 32 1.86 -0.05 1.54
CA LEU A 32 2.54 -0.73 2.63
C LEU A 32 4.05 -0.81 2.40
N VAL A 33 4.47 -1.10 1.17
CA VAL A 33 5.89 -1.11 0.81
C VAL A 33 6.53 0.25 1.08
N GLU A 34 5.84 1.35 0.72
CA GLU A 34 6.33 2.70 1.02
C GLU A 34 6.50 2.90 2.54
N GLN A 35 5.55 2.42 3.35
CA GLN A 35 5.63 2.53 4.80
C GLN A 35 6.78 1.71 5.38
N ILE A 36 7.01 0.51 4.84
CA ILE A 36 8.11 -0.36 5.26
C ILE A 36 9.44 0.32 4.95
N GLU A 37 9.59 0.87 3.75
CA GLU A 37 10.82 1.56 3.35
C GLU A 37 11.06 2.82 4.20
N LEU A 38 10.00 3.56 4.49
CA LEU A 38 10.09 4.74 5.35
C LEU A 38 10.53 4.35 6.78
N ALA A 39 9.93 3.33 7.35
CA ALA A 39 10.27 2.85 8.69
C ALA A 39 11.72 2.35 8.75
N THR A 40 12.13 1.61 7.72
CA THR A 40 13.50 1.09 7.61
C THR A 40 14.51 2.24 7.51
N ALA A 41 14.22 3.22 6.65
CA ALA A 41 15.09 4.39 6.48
C ALA A 41 15.24 5.16 7.80
N LEU A 42 14.14 5.39 8.50
CA LEU A 42 14.18 6.09 9.78
C LEU A 42 14.97 5.33 10.84
N SER A 43 14.87 3.99 10.85
CA SER A 43 15.63 3.16 11.79
C SER A 43 17.14 3.22 11.50
N GLU A 44 17.51 3.48 10.25
CA GLU A 44 18.92 3.60 9.83
C GLU A 44 19.42 5.04 9.84
N GLY A 45 18.59 5.99 10.28
CA GLY A 45 18.94 7.40 10.31
C GLY A 45 18.96 8.06 8.93
N ARG A 46 18.35 7.43 7.93
CA ARG A 46 18.24 7.97 6.56
C ARG A 46 16.88 8.64 6.36
N SER A 47 16.82 9.53 5.39
CA SER A 47 15.54 10.06 4.93
C SER A 47 15.03 9.20 3.77
N TYR A 48 13.71 9.12 3.64
CA TYR A 48 13.06 8.44 2.52
C TYR A 48 12.18 9.44 1.79
N THR A 49 12.59 9.79 0.59
CA THR A 49 11.87 10.76 -0.23
C THR A 49 11.79 10.22 -1.67
N PRO A 50 10.83 9.33 -1.94
CA PRO A 50 10.66 8.82 -3.30
C PRO A 50 10.24 9.96 -4.22
N THR A 51 10.50 9.80 -5.51
CA THR A 51 10.08 10.77 -6.52
C THR A 51 8.82 10.27 -7.21
N ARG A 52 8.05 11.20 -7.74
CA ARG A 52 6.91 10.91 -8.59
C ARG A 52 6.91 11.88 -9.75
N LEU A 53 6.32 11.46 -10.86
CA LEU A 53 6.15 12.35 -12.01
C LEU A 53 5.00 13.30 -11.74
N ARG A 54 5.28 14.60 -11.91
CA ARG A 54 4.25 15.64 -11.91
C ARG A 54 4.11 16.17 -13.31
N TYR A 55 2.86 16.29 -13.75
CA TYR A 55 2.55 16.80 -15.07
C TYR A 55 2.10 18.27 -14.93
N TYR A 56 2.63 19.10 -15.83
CA TYR A 56 2.22 20.49 -15.90
C TYR A 56 2.09 20.91 -17.35
N LYS A 57 1.22 21.87 -17.60
CA LYS A 57 1.03 22.43 -18.96
C LYS A 57 1.83 23.70 -19.07
N ASP A 58 2.71 23.75 -20.09
CA ASP A 58 3.48 24.96 -20.39
C ASP A 58 2.53 26.03 -20.90
N ALA A 59 2.52 27.20 -20.24
CA ALA A 59 1.63 28.30 -20.61
C ALA A 59 1.96 28.90 -21.96
N GLU A 60 3.22 28.83 -22.39
CA GLU A 60 3.65 29.43 -23.69
C GLU A 60 3.38 28.50 -24.87
N THR A 61 3.66 27.20 -24.70
CA THR A 61 3.56 26.25 -25.83
C THR A 61 2.31 25.39 -25.76
N GLY A 62 1.62 25.34 -24.65
CA GLY A 62 0.47 24.46 -24.43
C GLY A 62 0.83 22.98 -24.32
N VAL A 63 2.10 22.64 -24.33
CA VAL A 63 2.58 21.26 -24.25
C VAL A 63 2.58 20.79 -22.80
N THR A 64 2.07 19.58 -22.58
CA THR A 64 2.14 18.95 -21.27
C THR A 64 3.52 18.32 -21.09
N ARG A 65 4.20 18.67 -20.01
CA ARG A 65 5.52 18.16 -19.67
C ARG A 65 5.46 17.45 -18.32
N SER A 66 6.38 16.52 -18.08
CA SER A 66 6.52 15.85 -16.82
C SER A 66 7.86 16.18 -16.19
N ILE A 67 7.88 16.33 -14.87
CA ILE A 67 9.11 16.47 -14.10
C ILE A 67 9.06 15.51 -12.93
N GLU A 68 10.23 15.06 -12.48
CA GLU A 68 10.33 14.30 -11.26
C GLU A 68 10.28 15.27 -10.07
N ALA A 69 9.39 15.00 -9.13
CA ALA A 69 9.24 15.81 -7.93
C ALA A 69 9.29 14.92 -6.70
N PRO A 70 9.85 15.39 -5.58
CA PRO A 70 9.85 14.60 -4.36
C PRO A 70 8.43 14.35 -3.88
N LYS A 71 8.18 13.11 -3.42
CA LYS A 71 6.91 12.71 -2.87
C LYS A 71 7.05 12.62 -1.35
N ARG A 72 6.19 13.35 -0.64
CA ARG A 72 6.14 13.25 0.81
C ARG A 72 5.30 12.04 1.19
N VAL A 73 5.89 11.10 1.92
CA VAL A 73 5.19 9.93 2.46
C VAL A 73 4.91 10.20 3.93
N LYS A 74 3.63 10.23 4.28
CA LYS A 74 3.22 10.42 5.66
C LYS A 74 3.25 9.08 6.40
N THR A 75 3.69 9.10 7.66
CA THR A 75 3.73 7.88 8.48
C THR A 75 2.31 7.42 8.80
N TRP A 76 2.11 6.10 8.80
CA TRP A 76 0.87 5.46 9.23
C TRP A 76 0.91 5.11 10.72
N TRP A 77 1.94 5.53 11.42
CA TRP A 77 2.12 5.24 12.83
C TRP A 77 2.38 6.51 13.60
N TRP A 78 2.12 6.43 14.89
CA TRP A 78 2.37 7.54 15.82
C TRP A 78 2.64 6.94 17.20
N THR A 79 3.20 7.75 18.09
CA THR A 79 3.42 7.35 19.47
C THR A 79 2.24 7.78 20.32
N SER A 80 1.65 6.83 21.06
CA SER A 80 0.52 7.11 21.93
C SER A 80 0.97 7.75 23.24
N ASP A 81 0.01 8.21 24.04
CA ASP A 81 0.27 8.79 25.36
C ASP A 81 1.00 7.84 26.28
N THR A 82 0.80 6.53 26.09
CA THR A 82 1.46 5.49 26.90
C THR A 82 2.87 5.16 26.41
N GLY A 83 3.34 5.84 25.37
CA GLY A 83 4.66 5.59 24.78
C GLY A 83 4.72 4.43 23.79
N ARG A 84 3.58 3.83 23.48
CA ARG A 84 3.52 2.75 22.50
C ARG A 84 3.32 3.31 21.08
N ILE A 85 3.87 2.60 20.10
CA ILE A 85 3.69 2.95 18.69
C ILE A 85 2.39 2.31 18.22
N CYS A 86 1.52 3.11 17.62
CA CYS A 86 0.25 2.63 17.05
C CYS A 86 0.30 2.77 15.54
N VAL A 87 -0.09 1.72 14.82
CA VAL A 87 -0.08 1.67 13.35
C VAL A 87 -1.50 1.59 12.84
N ASN A 88 -1.88 2.49 11.94
CA ASN A 88 -3.12 2.40 11.19
C ASN A 88 -2.84 1.83 9.80
N LEU A 89 -3.69 0.94 9.34
CA LEU A 89 -3.66 0.50 7.96
C LEU A 89 -4.70 1.32 7.20
N ARG A 90 -4.27 2.01 6.16
CA ARG A 90 -5.14 2.94 5.41
C ARG A 90 -5.34 2.49 3.97
N TYR A 91 -6.58 2.63 3.50
CA TYR A 91 -6.90 2.48 2.10
C TYR A 91 -7.44 3.83 1.60
N GLY A 92 -6.61 4.53 0.82
CA GLY A 92 -6.92 5.91 0.43
C GLY A 92 -6.96 6.81 1.66
N SER A 93 -8.08 7.47 1.88
CA SER A 93 -8.28 8.36 3.03
C SER A 93 -8.91 7.67 4.23
N LYS A 94 -9.28 6.39 4.10
CA LYS A 94 -9.99 5.66 5.15
C LYS A 94 -9.08 4.70 5.88
N HIS A 95 -9.34 4.52 7.18
CA HIS A 95 -8.65 3.52 8.00
C HIS A 95 -9.37 2.19 7.86
N LEU A 96 -8.59 1.09 7.81
CA LEU A 96 -9.17 -0.24 7.85
C LEU A 96 -9.49 -0.60 9.30
N SER A 97 -10.62 -1.26 9.50
CA SER A 97 -11.00 -1.79 10.81
C SER A 97 -10.52 -3.24 10.92
N PHE A 98 -9.97 -3.58 12.08
CA PHE A 98 -9.57 -4.95 12.40
C PHE A 98 -10.64 -5.68 13.22
N GLY A 99 -11.86 -5.13 13.24
CA GLY A 99 -13.00 -5.68 13.97
C GLY A 99 -13.24 -4.98 15.29
N LYS A 100 -14.50 -4.99 15.74
CA LYS A 100 -14.92 -4.44 17.05
C LYS A 100 -14.45 -3.00 17.32
N GLY A 101 -14.45 -2.16 16.27
CA GLY A 101 -14.03 -0.76 16.39
C GLY A 101 -12.53 -0.54 16.55
N LYS A 102 -11.73 -1.59 16.42
CA LYS A 102 -10.27 -1.49 16.50
C LYS A 102 -9.70 -1.14 15.15
N SER A 103 -8.98 -0.04 15.07
CA SER A 103 -8.41 0.46 13.82
C SER A 103 -6.90 0.59 13.83
N CYS A 104 -6.23 0.21 14.91
CA CYS A 104 -4.78 0.29 14.99
C CYS A 104 -4.17 -0.95 15.63
N VAL A 105 -2.88 -1.16 15.34
CA VAL A 105 -2.07 -2.21 15.94
C VAL A 105 -1.03 -1.54 16.82
N GLU A 106 -0.92 -1.96 18.08
CA GLU A 106 0.07 -1.44 19.00
C GLU A 106 1.36 -2.26 18.92
N VAL A 107 2.50 -1.58 18.89
CA VAL A 107 3.83 -2.20 18.95
C VAL A 107 4.68 -1.43 19.96
N GLU A 108 5.70 -2.10 20.50
CA GLU A 108 6.52 -1.51 21.56
C GLU A 108 7.79 -0.84 21.03
N THR A 109 8.38 -1.38 19.96
CA THR A 109 9.67 -0.90 19.43
C THR A 109 9.59 -0.63 17.95
N GLY A 110 10.59 0.13 17.44
CA GLY A 110 10.70 0.39 16.00
C GLY A 110 10.96 -0.87 15.18
N GLU A 111 11.65 -1.86 15.75
CA GLU A 111 11.87 -3.14 15.07
C GLU A 111 10.57 -3.91 14.94
N GLN A 112 9.75 -3.90 15.98
CA GLN A 112 8.42 -4.51 15.94
C GLN A 112 7.52 -3.81 14.94
N LEU A 113 7.68 -2.50 14.77
CA LEU A 113 6.94 -1.74 13.76
C LEU A 113 7.21 -2.29 12.37
N ILE A 114 8.48 -2.47 12.01
CA ILE A 114 8.86 -3.00 10.69
C ILE A 114 8.32 -4.42 10.52
N THR A 115 8.47 -5.26 11.54
CA THR A 115 7.93 -6.63 11.52
C THR A 115 6.41 -6.63 11.34
N THR A 116 5.70 -5.76 12.05
CA THR A 116 4.25 -5.64 11.97
C THR A 116 3.81 -5.20 10.57
N LEU A 117 4.50 -4.20 9.99
CA LEU A 117 4.18 -3.75 8.63
C LEU A 117 4.36 -4.89 7.62
N ASN A 118 5.42 -5.70 7.76
CA ASN A 118 5.64 -6.86 6.90
C ASN A 118 4.54 -7.92 7.09
N LEU A 119 4.09 -8.15 8.32
CA LEU A 119 3.01 -9.09 8.60
C LEU A 119 1.68 -8.60 8.01
N LEU A 120 1.41 -7.31 8.09
CA LEU A 120 0.22 -6.72 7.48
C LEU A 120 0.25 -6.88 5.96
N LYS A 121 1.43 -6.70 5.35
CA LYS A 121 1.60 -6.91 3.92
C LYS A 121 1.28 -8.36 3.54
N LYS A 122 1.77 -9.33 4.31
CA LYS A 122 1.47 -10.74 4.07
C LYS A 122 -0.02 -11.04 4.23
N ALA A 123 -0.67 -10.44 5.22
CA ALA A 123 -2.10 -10.61 5.43
C ALA A 123 -2.91 -10.09 4.24
N VAL A 124 -2.52 -8.95 3.68
CA VAL A 124 -3.18 -8.40 2.48
C VAL A 124 -2.97 -9.34 1.29
N GLU A 125 -1.75 -9.82 1.09
CA GLU A 125 -1.43 -10.75 -0.01
C GLU A 125 -2.21 -12.06 0.11
N ALA A 126 -2.43 -12.54 1.32
CA ALA A 126 -3.18 -13.77 1.58
C ALA A 126 -4.71 -13.59 1.51
N GLY A 127 -5.18 -12.34 1.37
CA GLY A 127 -6.61 -12.06 1.28
C GLY A 127 -7.34 -11.98 2.63
N GLU A 128 -6.61 -11.96 3.73
CA GLU A 128 -7.22 -11.93 5.06
C GLU A 128 -7.95 -10.63 5.38
N LEU A 129 -7.63 -9.55 4.66
CA LEU A 129 -8.22 -8.23 4.85
C LEU A 129 -9.14 -7.81 3.70
N ASP A 130 -9.50 -8.73 2.82
CA ASP A 130 -10.31 -8.39 1.64
C ASP A 130 -11.64 -7.72 1.98
N THR A 131 -12.35 -8.20 2.99
CA THR A 131 -13.63 -7.62 3.40
C THR A 131 -13.43 -6.18 3.86
N GLU A 132 -12.43 -5.93 4.69
CA GLU A 132 -12.12 -4.60 5.20
C GLU A 132 -11.70 -3.65 4.08
N ILE A 133 -10.94 -4.16 3.12
CA ILE A 133 -10.53 -3.37 1.94
C ILE A 133 -11.75 -3.00 1.11
N GLU A 134 -12.66 -3.93 0.88
CA GLU A 134 -13.87 -3.68 0.11
C GLU A 134 -14.79 -2.67 0.80
N VAL A 135 -14.92 -2.76 2.12
CA VAL A 135 -15.66 -1.77 2.90
C VAL A 135 -15.01 -0.39 2.76
N ALA A 136 -13.71 -0.30 2.93
CA ALA A 136 -12.98 0.96 2.83
C ALA A 136 -13.03 1.57 1.43
N SER A 137 -13.09 0.72 0.39
CA SER A 137 -13.20 1.17 -0.99
C SER A 137 -14.61 1.63 -1.39
N GLY A 138 -15.61 1.33 -0.55
CA GLY A 138 -17.00 1.62 -0.87
C GLY A 138 -17.69 0.51 -1.67
N ALA A 139 -16.98 -0.60 -1.98
CA ALA A 139 -17.57 -1.71 -2.72
C ALA A 139 -18.57 -2.49 -1.90
N LEU A 140 -18.37 -2.55 -0.57
CA LEU A 140 -19.31 -3.12 0.37
C LEU A 140 -19.71 -2.04 1.36
N LYS A 141 -21.00 -1.97 1.66
CA LYS A 141 -21.47 -1.07 2.71
C LYS A 141 -21.05 -1.63 4.06
N ALA A 142 -20.57 -0.76 4.94
CA ALA A 142 -20.35 -1.15 6.31
C ALA A 142 -21.69 -1.60 6.90
N ASN A 143 -21.67 -2.69 7.67
CA ASN A 143 -22.89 -3.21 8.27
C ASN A 143 -23.27 -2.37 9.48
N PHE A 144 -24.25 -1.49 9.29
CA PHE A 144 -24.75 -0.61 10.34
C PHE A 144 -25.95 -1.19 11.09
N SER A 145 -26.38 -2.37 10.70
CA SER A 145 -27.55 -3.02 11.30
C SER A 145 -27.23 -3.76 12.58
N SER A 146 -26.09 -3.52 13.12
CA SER A 146 -25.71 -4.08 14.41
C SER A 146 -26.59 -3.58 15.53
#